data_d34398e7fc3f0e6f3a319f8a8a66dd21
#
_entry.id   d34398e7fc3f0e6f3a319f8a8a66dd21
#
_cell.length_a   1.000
_cell.length_b   1.000
_cell.length_c   1.000
_cell.angle_alpha   90.00
_cell.angle_beta   90.00
_cell.angle_gamma   90.00
#
_symmetry.space_group_name_H-M   'P 1'
#
loop_
_entity.id
_entity.type
_entity.pdbx_description
1 polymer ?
#
loop_
_entity_poly.entity_id
_entity_poly.type
_entity_poly.pdbx_seq_one_letter_code
_entity_poly.pdbx_strand_id
1 'polypeptide(L)'
;LGDVYKRQTKTKMLPTIIVLAIMAIIIILGYISWNSYFEIKVFDEFHEWLIGLEAGKDFNIISYILGANANALGNFKYVFTFIILLVLVSALLAFLYKMSFNEYIESFYEGTKKMLKPLLCLLGVNLVFTTSYIAGQPIASVYNWILNLVEGFNPFITSIVAFISSLFQVDFGYVAYTVGSFATSVYADNFAIAHTVFTSMYGLVQIFMPTSMILVTGLALTKVSYKEWFKYIWLFVVGMIIILLVLF
;
A
#
# COMPACT_ATOMS: atom_id res chain seq x y z
N LEU A 1 5.15 -34.67 0.53
CA LEU A 1 6.14 -33.82 -0.18
C LEU A 1 6.33 -34.23 -1.65
N GLY A 2 6.11 -35.50 -2.02
CA GLY A 2 6.28 -35.98 -3.40
C GLY A 2 5.21 -35.51 -4.39
N ASP A 3 3.99 -35.26 -3.95
CA ASP A 3 2.87 -34.92 -4.86
C ASP A 3 2.84 -33.43 -5.25
N VAL A 4 3.45 -32.56 -4.47
CA VAL A 4 3.55 -31.12 -4.78
C VAL A 4 4.56 -30.87 -5.92
N TYR A 5 5.60 -31.70 -6.05
CA TYR A 5 6.59 -31.59 -7.13
C TYR A 5 6.11 -32.14 -8.47
N LYS A 6 5.12 -33.02 -8.50
CA LYS A 6 4.61 -33.61 -9.74
C LYS A 6 3.70 -32.71 -10.59
N ARG A 7 3.24 -31.57 -10.03
CA ARG A 7 2.43 -30.58 -10.76
C ARG A 7 3.21 -29.34 -11.22
N GLN A 8 4.51 -29.39 -11.23
CA GLN A 8 5.28 -28.44 -12.05
C GLN A 8 5.16 -28.87 -13.51
N THR A 9 3.99 -28.64 -14.08
CA THR A 9 3.87 -28.56 -15.54
C THR A 9 4.91 -27.57 -16.01
N LYS A 10 5.64 -27.89 -17.08
CA LYS A 10 6.59 -27.00 -17.78
C LYS A 10 5.83 -25.84 -18.43
N THR A 11 5.12 -25.08 -17.63
CA THR A 11 4.41 -23.87 -18.07
C THR A 11 5.49 -22.85 -18.39
N LYS A 12 5.50 -22.38 -19.63
CA LYS A 12 6.42 -21.34 -20.05
C LYS A 12 6.13 -20.11 -19.21
N MET A 13 7.06 -19.68 -18.36
CA MET A 13 6.90 -18.49 -17.50
C MET A 13 6.92 -17.16 -18.30
N LEU A 14 7.33 -17.23 -19.56
CA LEU A 14 7.49 -16.05 -20.42
C LEU A 14 6.21 -15.18 -20.51
N PRO A 15 5.00 -15.71 -20.72
CA PRO A 15 3.79 -14.90 -20.75
C PRO A 15 3.54 -14.17 -19.44
N THR A 16 3.76 -14.82 -18.31
CA THR A 16 3.63 -14.19 -16.97
C THR A 16 4.60 -13.03 -16.80
N ILE A 17 5.87 -13.22 -17.18
CA ILE A 17 6.90 -12.17 -17.06
C ILE A 17 6.54 -10.98 -17.96
N ILE A 18 6.09 -11.22 -19.18
CA ILE A 18 5.69 -10.14 -20.11
C ILE A 18 4.49 -9.36 -19.53
N VAL A 19 3.46 -10.05 -19.06
CA VAL A 19 2.26 -9.40 -18.53
C VAL A 19 2.58 -8.60 -17.26
N LEU A 20 3.42 -9.14 -16.37
CA LEU A 20 3.88 -8.41 -15.18
C LEU A 20 4.75 -7.20 -15.54
N ALA A 21 5.59 -7.30 -16.57
CA ALA A 21 6.38 -6.17 -17.05
C ALA A 21 5.47 -5.07 -17.63
N ILE A 22 4.47 -5.44 -18.42
CA ILE A 22 3.47 -4.49 -18.93
C ILE A 22 2.71 -3.83 -17.78
N MET A 23 2.28 -4.61 -16.79
CA MET A 23 1.62 -4.08 -15.59
C MET A 23 2.51 -3.09 -14.86
N ALA A 24 3.79 -3.40 -14.66
CA ALA A 24 4.74 -2.49 -14.02
C ALA A 24 4.90 -1.18 -14.82
N ILE A 25 4.97 -1.26 -16.15
CA ILE A 25 5.00 -0.05 -17.01
C ILE A 25 3.73 0.77 -16.84
N ILE A 26 2.54 0.15 -16.86
CA ILE A 26 1.27 0.85 -16.67
C ILE A 26 1.21 1.53 -15.30
N ILE A 27 1.70 0.87 -14.26
CA ILE A 27 1.77 1.45 -12.91
C ILE A 27 2.68 2.68 -12.88
N ILE A 28 3.87 2.57 -13.45
CA ILE A 28 4.83 3.70 -13.52
C ILE A 28 4.22 4.86 -14.30
N LEU A 29 3.66 4.60 -15.48
CA LEU A 29 3.00 5.61 -16.30
C LEU A 29 1.77 6.20 -15.61
N GLY A 30 1.05 5.40 -14.82
CA GLY A 30 -0.18 5.82 -14.15
C GLY A 30 0.06 6.70 -12.93
N TYR A 31 1.12 6.48 -12.17
CA TYR A 31 1.39 7.23 -10.94
C TYR A 31 2.30 8.46 -11.12
N ILE A 32 3.01 8.58 -12.23
CA ILE A 32 3.80 9.78 -12.54
C ILE A 32 2.86 10.85 -13.09
N SER A 33 2.77 12.00 -12.43
CA SER A 33 1.93 13.14 -12.90
C SER A 33 2.62 13.86 -14.07
N TRP A 34 2.48 13.28 -15.27
CA TRP A 34 3.16 13.72 -16.49
C TRP A 34 2.87 15.17 -16.85
N ASN A 35 1.63 15.61 -16.71
CA ASN A 35 1.25 16.98 -16.99
C ASN A 35 1.85 17.96 -15.98
N SER A 36 1.84 17.61 -14.69
CA SER A 36 2.33 18.50 -13.63
C SER A 36 3.85 18.64 -13.59
N TYR A 37 4.59 17.56 -13.88
CA TYR A 37 6.07 17.55 -13.79
C TYR A 37 6.76 17.82 -15.10
N PHE A 38 6.14 17.41 -16.22
CA PHE A 38 6.81 17.42 -17.53
C PHE A 38 5.99 18.17 -18.60
N GLU A 39 4.83 18.74 -18.25
CA GLU A 39 3.90 19.42 -19.17
C GLU A 39 3.42 18.54 -20.34
N ILE A 40 3.48 17.20 -20.16
CA ILE A 40 3.06 16.22 -21.17
C ILE A 40 1.55 15.97 -21.01
N LYS A 41 0.73 16.46 -21.94
CA LYS A 41 -0.73 16.37 -21.94
C LYS A 41 -1.29 15.17 -22.69
N VAL A 42 -0.47 14.44 -23.42
CA VAL A 42 -0.91 13.33 -24.31
C VAL A 42 -1.78 12.32 -23.59
N PHE A 43 -1.48 12.01 -22.32
CA PHE A 43 -2.25 11.05 -21.54
C PHE A 43 -3.64 11.58 -21.13
N ASP A 44 -3.73 12.86 -20.81
CA ASP A 44 -5.00 13.51 -20.49
C ASP A 44 -5.87 13.62 -21.75
N GLU A 45 -5.31 14.06 -22.88
CA GLU A 45 -5.99 14.16 -24.17
C GLU A 45 -6.48 12.79 -24.69
N PHE A 46 -5.65 11.74 -24.53
CA PHE A 46 -6.05 10.38 -24.88
C PHE A 46 -7.19 9.88 -24.00
N HIS A 47 -7.13 10.20 -22.72
CA HIS A 47 -8.21 9.84 -21.78
C HIS A 47 -9.53 10.54 -22.15
N GLU A 48 -9.51 11.85 -22.37
CA GLU A 48 -10.68 12.62 -22.78
C GLU A 48 -11.28 12.09 -24.10
N TRP A 49 -10.43 11.78 -25.07
CA TRP A 49 -10.85 11.12 -26.29
C TRP A 49 -11.51 9.78 -26.03
N LEU A 50 -10.90 8.95 -25.18
CA LEU A 50 -11.38 7.60 -24.89
C LEU A 50 -12.74 7.59 -24.17
N ILE A 51 -12.90 8.43 -23.14
CA ILE A 51 -14.17 8.53 -22.41
C ILE A 51 -15.25 9.23 -23.20
N GLY A 52 -14.87 10.05 -24.19
CA GLY A 52 -15.77 10.74 -25.12
C GLY A 52 -16.25 9.88 -26.27
N LEU A 53 -15.81 8.61 -26.41
CA LEU A 53 -16.29 7.71 -27.44
C LEU A 53 -17.78 7.38 -27.25
N GLU A 54 -18.61 7.88 -28.15
CA GLU A 54 -20.07 7.70 -28.15
C GLU A 54 -20.52 6.54 -29.05
N ALA A 55 -21.43 5.72 -28.56
CA ALA A 55 -22.16 4.74 -29.36
C ALA A 55 -23.63 5.14 -29.42
N GLY A 56 -24.01 5.90 -30.46
CA GLY A 56 -25.33 6.46 -30.58
C GLY A 56 -25.52 7.79 -29.84
N LYS A 57 -26.74 8.27 -29.74
CA LYS A 57 -27.01 9.52 -29.02
C LYS A 57 -26.90 9.31 -27.52
N ASP A 58 -26.01 10.06 -26.88
CA ASP A 58 -25.88 10.18 -25.41
C ASP A 58 -25.39 8.91 -24.68
N PHE A 59 -24.73 7.97 -25.37
CA PHE A 59 -24.18 6.77 -24.73
C PHE A 59 -22.66 6.66 -24.88
N ASN A 60 -21.93 7.01 -23.82
CA ASN A 60 -20.46 6.92 -23.77
C ASN A 60 -20.03 5.54 -23.26
N ILE A 61 -19.74 4.61 -24.16
CA ILE A 61 -19.46 3.19 -23.87
C ILE A 61 -18.38 3.06 -22.80
N ILE A 62 -17.26 3.72 -22.99
CA ILE A 62 -16.08 3.57 -22.12
C ILE A 62 -16.35 4.18 -20.75
N SER A 63 -17.01 5.34 -20.68
CA SER A 63 -17.39 5.97 -19.42
C SER A 63 -18.37 5.11 -18.62
N TYR A 64 -19.30 4.40 -19.29
CA TYR A 64 -20.19 3.46 -18.61
C TYR A 64 -19.50 2.19 -18.11
N ILE A 65 -18.51 1.66 -18.85
CA ILE A 65 -17.76 0.45 -18.47
C ILE A 65 -16.77 0.76 -17.36
N LEU A 66 -16.00 1.83 -17.48
CA LEU A 66 -14.93 2.18 -16.53
C LEU A 66 -15.41 3.06 -15.38
N GLY A 67 -16.61 3.65 -15.52
CA GLY A 67 -17.16 4.65 -14.60
C GLY A 67 -16.73 6.07 -14.96
N ALA A 68 -17.60 7.04 -14.66
CA ALA A 68 -17.39 8.47 -14.96
C ALA A 68 -16.13 9.06 -14.27
N ASN A 69 -15.60 8.38 -13.26
CA ASN A 69 -14.42 8.80 -12.49
C ASN A 69 -13.17 7.96 -12.81
N ALA A 70 -13.13 7.30 -13.97
CA ALA A 70 -11.91 6.63 -14.41
C ALA A 70 -10.76 7.65 -14.49
N ASN A 71 -9.58 7.28 -13.99
CA ASN A 71 -8.45 8.19 -13.99
C ASN A 71 -7.58 7.98 -15.24
N ALA A 72 -7.11 9.08 -15.82
CA ALA A 72 -6.10 9.05 -16.87
C ALA A 72 -4.79 8.44 -16.37
N LEU A 73 -3.96 7.94 -17.29
CA LEU A 73 -2.55 7.64 -16.99
C LEU A 73 -1.85 8.92 -16.53
N GLY A 74 -1.18 8.83 -15.39
CA GLY A 74 -0.59 10.00 -14.72
C GLY A 74 -1.46 10.61 -13.60
N ASN A 75 -2.68 10.10 -13.43
CA ASN A 75 -3.62 10.53 -12.41
C ASN A 75 -4.11 9.39 -11.49
N PHE A 76 -3.37 8.29 -11.41
CA PHE A 76 -3.69 7.17 -10.51
C PHE A 76 -3.48 7.62 -9.06
N LYS A 77 -4.57 7.86 -8.34
CA LYS A 77 -4.52 8.34 -6.94
C LYS A 77 -5.04 7.30 -5.95
N TYR A 78 -5.81 6.32 -6.43
CA TYR A 78 -6.56 5.41 -5.57
C TYR A 78 -6.06 3.97 -5.67
N VAL A 79 -5.99 3.30 -4.52
CA VAL A 79 -5.69 1.86 -4.42
C VAL A 79 -6.66 1.02 -5.26
N PHE A 80 -7.90 1.46 -5.44
CA PHE A 80 -8.90 0.78 -6.26
C PHE A 80 -8.47 0.63 -7.72
N THR A 81 -7.79 1.61 -8.31
CA THR A 81 -7.26 1.52 -9.68
C THR A 81 -6.25 0.38 -9.79
N PHE A 82 -5.39 0.21 -8.78
CA PHE A 82 -4.43 -0.88 -8.72
C PHE A 82 -5.13 -2.25 -8.59
N ILE A 83 -6.17 -2.35 -7.78
CA ILE A 83 -6.96 -3.59 -7.63
C ILE A 83 -7.63 -3.97 -8.95
N ILE A 84 -8.24 -3.02 -9.65
CA ILE A 84 -8.84 -3.26 -10.97
C ILE A 84 -7.79 -3.76 -11.96
N LEU A 85 -6.62 -3.12 -11.99
CA LEU A 85 -5.51 -3.53 -12.84
C LEU A 85 -5.07 -4.98 -12.54
N LEU A 86 -4.96 -5.36 -11.27
CA LEU A 86 -4.62 -6.74 -10.88
C LEU A 86 -5.68 -7.75 -11.35
N VAL A 87 -6.96 -7.43 -11.25
CA VAL A 87 -8.04 -8.30 -11.74
C VAL A 87 -7.96 -8.45 -13.24
N LEU A 88 -7.78 -7.36 -13.99
CA LEU A 88 -7.62 -7.40 -15.46
C LEU A 88 -6.39 -8.22 -15.87
N VAL A 89 -5.26 -8.03 -15.21
CA VAL A 89 -4.03 -8.79 -15.44
C VAL A 89 -4.22 -10.27 -15.16
N SER A 90 -4.92 -10.62 -14.07
CA SER A 90 -5.21 -12.03 -13.75
C SER A 90 -6.11 -12.69 -14.80
N ALA A 91 -7.13 -11.97 -15.28
CA ALA A 91 -8.00 -12.46 -16.37
C ALA A 91 -7.23 -12.62 -17.69
N LEU A 92 -6.35 -11.66 -18.03
CA LEU A 92 -5.48 -11.77 -19.20
C LEU A 92 -4.55 -12.97 -19.11
N LEU A 93 -3.95 -13.24 -17.95
CA LEU A 93 -3.12 -14.43 -17.73
C LEU A 93 -3.92 -15.72 -17.89
N ALA A 94 -5.14 -15.78 -17.34
CA ALA A 94 -6.02 -16.92 -17.50
C ALA A 94 -6.31 -17.19 -18.98
N PHE A 95 -6.57 -16.16 -19.76
CA PHE A 95 -6.78 -16.25 -21.22
C PHE A 95 -5.52 -16.73 -21.94
N LEU A 96 -4.35 -16.16 -21.65
CA LEU A 96 -3.08 -16.56 -22.29
C LEU A 96 -2.69 -18.01 -21.98
N TYR A 97 -2.99 -18.48 -20.78
CA TYR A 97 -2.75 -19.88 -20.38
C TYR A 97 -3.90 -20.81 -20.77
N LYS A 98 -4.91 -20.31 -21.49
CA LYS A 98 -6.08 -21.08 -21.92
C LYS A 98 -6.77 -21.82 -20.77
N MET A 99 -6.82 -21.16 -19.61
CA MET A 99 -7.51 -21.69 -18.43
C MET A 99 -9.02 -21.67 -18.68
N SER A 100 -9.70 -22.74 -18.29
CA SER A 100 -11.16 -22.70 -18.22
C SER A 100 -11.62 -21.75 -17.10
N PHE A 101 -12.86 -21.28 -17.19
CA PHE A 101 -13.43 -20.40 -16.16
C PHE A 101 -13.38 -21.05 -14.76
N ASN A 102 -13.65 -22.36 -14.68
CA ASN A 102 -13.60 -23.09 -13.41
C ASN A 102 -12.18 -23.14 -12.85
N GLU A 103 -11.16 -23.38 -13.67
CA GLU A 103 -9.76 -23.36 -13.24
C GLU A 103 -9.32 -21.98 -12.77
N TYR A 104 -9.80 -20.92 -13.43
CA TYR A 104 -9.52 -19.55 -13.01
C TYR A 104 -10.13 -19.26 -11.64
N ILE A 105 -11.41 -19.59 -11.44
CA ILE A 105 -12.10 -19.37 -10.14
C ILE A 105 -11.45 -20.22 -9.04
N GLU A 106 -11.10 -21.47 -9.30
CA GLU A 106 -10.43 -22.34 -8.33
C GLU A 106 -9.06 -21.79 -7.95
N SER A 107 -8.29 -21.29 -8.92
CA SER A 107 -6.99 -20.65 -8.66
C SER A 107 -7.12 -19.40 -7.82
N PHE A 108 -8.15 -18.58 -8.07
CA PHE A 108 -8.46 -17.41 -7.28
C PHE A 108 -8.86 -17.77 -5.84
N TYR A 109 -9.72 -18.80 -5.70
CA TYR A 109 -10.15 -19.32 -4.40
C TYR A 109 -8.97 -19.85 -3.57
N GLU A 110 -8.10 -20.66 -4.17
CA GLU A 110 -6.91 -21.19 -3.49
C GLU A 110 -5.92 -20.07 -3.09
N GLY A 111 -5.79 -19.04 -3.91
CA GLY A 111 -5.02 -17.83 -3.59
C GLY A 111 -5.60 -17.10 -2.37
N THR A 112 -6.91 -16.84 -2.38
CA THR A 112 -7.63 -16.19 -1.29
C THR A 112 -7.52 -17.00 0.01
N LYS A 113 -7.68 -18.32 -0.05
CA LYS A 113 -7.56 -19.21 1.11
C LYS A 113 -6.18 -19.12 1.78
N LYS A 114 -5.10 -19.02 1.00
CA LYS A 114 -3.75 -18.83 1.54
C LYS A 114 -3.58 -17.50 2.27
N MET A 115 -4.32 -16.47 1.83
CA MET A 115 -4.27 -15.12 2.40
C MET A 115 -5.28 -14.90 3.54
N LEU A 116 -6.19 -15.83 3.78
CA LEU A 116 -7.27 -15.66 4.77
C LEU A 116 -6.75 -15.43 6.18
N LYS A 117 -5.74 -16.20 6.60
CA LYS A 117 -5.17 -16.08 7.95
C LYS A 117 -4.49 -14.73 8.20
N PRO A 118 -3.58 -14.25 7.35
CA PRO A 118 -3.05 -12.89 7.43
C PRO A 118 -4.15 -11.81 7.41
N LEU A 119 -5.14 -11.97 6.53
CA LEU A 119 -6.25 -11.03 6.40
C LEU A 119 -7.07 -10.91 7.70
N LEU A 120 -7.40 -12.03 8.34
CA LEU A 120 -8.12 -12.04 9.63
C LEU A 120 -7.31 -11.37 10.74
N CYS A 121 -5.99 -11.57 10.79
CA CYS A 121 -5.13 -10.87 11.74
C CYS A 121 -5.17 -9.36 11.52
N LEU A 122 -5.06 -8.92 10.27
CA LEU A 122 -5.10 -7.50 9.91
C LEU A 122 -6.47 -6.86 10.18
N LEU A 123 -7.56 -7.58 9.91
CA LEU A 123 -8.91 -7.13 10.27
C LEU A 123 -9.05 -6.96 11.78
N GLY A 124 -8.55 -7.91 12.58
CA GLY A 124 -8.57 -7.82 14.02
C GLY A 124 -7.82 -6.59 14.55
N VAL A 125 -6.61 -6.37 14.06
CA VAL A 125 -5.82 -5.19 14.41
C VAL A 125 -6.55 -3.91 14.00
N ASN A 126 -7.05 -3.84 12.76
CA ASN A 126 -7.75 -2.66 12.25
C ASN A 126 -9.03 -2.35 13.04
N LEU A 127 -9.81 -3.36 13.43
CA LEU A 127 -10.99 -3.18 14.27
C LEU A 127 -10.64 -2.56 15.63
N VAL A 128 -9.58 -3.05 16.30
CA VAL A 128 -9.14 -2.49 17.59
C VAL A 128 -8.79 -1.01 17.44
N PHE A 129 -8.05 -0.63 16.40
CA PHE A 129 -7.66 0.76 16.18
C PHE A 129 -8.82 1.65 15.77
N THR A 130 -9.67 1.20 14.86
CA THR A 130 -10.86 1.95 14.45
C THR A 130 -11.80 2.20 15.65
N THR A 131 -11.98 1.19 16.49
CA THR A 131 -12.80 1.32 17.69
C THR A 131 -12.17 2.32 18.67
N SER A 132 -10.86 2.24 18.89
CA SER A 132 -10.14 3.20 19.75
C SER A 132 -10.19 4.62 19.21
N TYR A 133 -10.19 4.79 17.89
CA TYR A 133 -10.33 6.08 17.23
C TYR A 133 -11.73 6.68 17.44
N ILE A 134 -12.79 5.89 17.25
CA ILE A 134 -14.18 6.31 17.43
C ILE A 134 -14.47 6.61 18.91
N ALA A 135 -13.87 5.87 19.83
CA ALA A 135 -14.10 6.00 21.28
C ALA A 135 -13.41 7.21 21.94
N GLY A 136 -13.04 8.25 21.19
CA GLY A 136 -12.50 9.49 21.72
C GLY A 136 -10.99 9.66 21.61
N GLN A 137 -10.36 8.90 20.75
CA GLN A 137 -8.93 9.02 20.37
C GLN A 137 -7.96 8.98 21.56
N PRO A 138 -8.07 8.03 22.50
CA PRO A 138 -7.22 8.01 23.69
C PRO A 138 -5.73 7.93 23.33
N ILE A 139 -5.40 7.25 22.24
CA ILE A 139 -4.02 7.10 21.75
C ILE A 139 -3.50 8.45 21.22
N ALA A 140 -4.30 9.19 20.45
CA ALA A 140 -3.93 10.53 19.96
C ALA A 140 -3.70 11.51 21.11
N SER A 141 -4.53 11.42 22.15
CA SER A 141 -4.38 12.26 23.36
C SER A 141 -3.06 12.01 24.09
N VAL A 142 -2.62 10.74 24.18
CA VAL A 142 -1.32 10.39 24.76
C VAL A 142 -0.17 10.95 23.92
N TYR A 143 -0.23 10.81 22.59
CA TYR A 143 0.82 11.35 21.72
C TYR A 143 0.89 12.88 21.79
N ASN A 144 -0.25 13.54 21.76
CA ASN A 144 -0.32 15.00 21.92
C ASN A 144 0.24 15.45 23.26
N TRP A 145 -0.05 14.71 24.34
CA TRP A 145 0.52 15.01 25.65
C TRP A 145 2.05 14.88 25.64
N ILE A 146 2.62 13.82 25.06
CA ILE A 146 4.08 13.63 24.99
C ILE A 146 4.72 14.74 24.14
N LEU A 147 4.11 15.12 23.01
CA LEU A 147 4.61 16.19 22.16
C LEU A 147 4.60 17.57 22.87
N ASN A 148 3.64 17.79 23.76
CA ASN A 148 3.54 19.02 24.56
C ASN A 148 4.48 19.07 25.78
N LEU A 149 5.21 18.00 26.09
CA LEU A 149 6.22 18.01 27.16
C LEU A 149 7.42 18.91 26.83
N VAL A 150 7.59 19.25 25.56
CA VAL A 150 8.69 20.12 25.10
C VAL A 150 8.07 21.30 24.34
N GLU A 151 8.49 22.51 24.70
CA GLU A 151 8.09 23.72 23.99
C GLU A 151 8.72 23.76 22.59
N GLY A 152 7.89 23.93 21.56
CA GLY A 152 8.31 23.98 20.17
C GLY A 152 8.64 22.61 19.52
N PHE A 153 9.23 22.67 18.33
CA PHE A 153 9.59 21.47 17.58
C PHE A 153 10.91 20.89 18.10
N ASN A 154 10.85 19.63 18.55
CA ASN A 154 12.03 18.86 18.89
C ASN A 154 12.05 17.58 18.03
N PRO A 155 13.01 17.45 17.08
CA PRO A 155 13.06 16.30 16.17
C PRO A 155 13.19 14.96 16.90
N PHE A 156 13.97 14.91 17.97
CA PHE A 156 14.20 13.69 18.75
C PHE A 156 12.91 13.20 19.43
N ILE A 157 12.21 14.08 20.14
CA ILE A 157 10.92 13.74 20.78
C ILE A 157 9.88 13.35 19.73
N THR A 158 9.83 14.11 18.64
CA THR A 158 8.93 13.81 17.50
C THR A 158 9.26 12.44 16.91
N SER A 159 10.53 12.05 16.81
CA SER A 159 10.97 10.73 16.32
C SER A 159 10.48 9.60 17.24
N ILE A 160 10.59 9.77 18.55
CA ILE A 160 10.10 8.79 19.53
C ILE A 160 8.59 8.62 19.41
N VAL A 161 7.84 9.72 19.36
CA VAL A 161 6.38 9.69 19.19
C VAL A 161 5.97 9.06 17.87
N ALA A 162 6.64 9.43 16.78
CA ALA A 162 6.42 8.85 15.45
C ALA A 162 6.69 7.34 15.45
N PHE A 163 7.75 6.88 16.08
CA PHE A 163 8.06 5.47 16.22
C PHE A 163 6.97 4.73 17.01
N ILE A 164 6.63 5.21 18.21
CA ILE A 164 5.63 4.57 19.07
C ILE A 164 4.26 4.55 18.39
N SER A 165 3.83 5.66 17.78
CA SER A 165 2.55 5.72 17.08
C SER A 165 2.48 4.73 15.91
N SER A 166 3.59 4.57 15.19
CA SER A 166 3.68 3.68 14.04
C SER A 166 3.64 2.20 14.41
N LEU A 167 4.04 1.81 15.64
CA LEU A 167 3.95 0.42 16.12
C LEU A 167 2.51 -0.11 16.10
N PHE A 168 1.56 0.74 16.29
CA PHE A 168 0.16 0.38 16.44
C PHE A 168 -0.68 0.68 15.21
N GLN A 169 -0.14 1.32 14.19
CA GLN A 169 -0.90 1.74 13.02
C GLN A 169 -0.65 0.81 11.82
N VAL A 170 -1.73 0.44 11.16
CA VAL A 170 -1.71 -0.40 9.95
C VAL A 170 -1.44 0.43 8.70
N ASP A 171 -1.86 1.68 8.73
CA ASP A 171 -1.84 2.61 7.61
C ASP A 171 -1.21 3.94 7.99
N PHE A 172 -0.36 4.47 7.11
CA PHE A 172 0.27 5.77 7.32
C PHE A 172 -0.74 6.91 7.39
N GLY A 173 -1.85 6.80 6.69
CA GLY A 173 -2.93 7.79 6.75
C GLY A 173 -3.47 8.00 8.16
N TYR A 174 -3.57 6.95 8.96
CA TYR A 174 -3.95 7.08 10.38
C TYR A 174 -2.88 7.76 11.21
N VAL A 175 -1.60 7.48 10.97
CA VAL A 175 -0.49 8.18 11.63
C VAL A 175 -0.52 9.65 11.26
N ALA A 176 -0.66 9.96 9.99
CA ALA A 176 -0.75 11.33 9.49
C ALA A 176 -1.97 12.07 10.05
N TYR A 177 -3.11 11.40 10.18
CA TYR A 177 -4.32 12.01 10.71
C TYR A 177 -4.27 12.22 12.23
N THR A 178 -3.80 11.23 13.00
CA THR A 178 -3.84 11.30 14.48
C THR A 178 -2.73 12.15 15.05
N VAL A 179 -1.58 12.16 14.42
CA VAL A 179 -0.38 12.88 14.91
C VAL A 179 0.01 14.02 13.97
N GLY A 180 -0.15 13.83 12.66
CA GLY A 180 0.22 14.80 11.65
C GLY A 180 -0.64 16.07 11.70
N SER A 181 -1.93 15.97 12.02
CA SER A 181 -2.79 17.16 12.19
C SER A 181 -2.33 18.04 13.35
N PHE A 182 -1.86 17.44 14.45
CA PHE A 182 -1.26 18.16 15.56
C PHE A 182 0.11 18.73 15.14
N ALA A 183 0.94 17.94 14.49
CA ALA A 183 2.24 18.40 14.02
C ALA A 183 2.14 19.57 13.03
N THR A 184 1.12 19.58 12.15
CA THR A 184 0.89 20.71 11.23
C THR A 184 0.44 21.99 11.95
N SER A 185 -0.33 21.87 13.02
CA SER A 185 -0.80 23.04 13.76
C SER A 185 0.27 23.64 14.70
N VAL A 186 1.07 22.76 15.32
CA VAL A 186 2.10 23.17 16.32
C VAL A 186 3.47 23.38 15.67
N TYR A 187 3.75 22.69 14.58
CA TYR A 187 5.05 22.71 13.90
C TYR A 187 4.97 23.27 12.47
N ALA A 188 4.11 24.25 12.22
CA ALA A 188 3.90 24.80 10.87
C ALA A 188 5.22 25.20 10.18
N ASP A 189 6.14 25.81 10.91
CA ASP A 189 7.45 26.23 10.39
C ASP A 189 8.42 25.07 10.11
N ASN A 190 8.18 23.90 10.73
CA ASN A 190 9.02 22.70 10.62
C ASN A 190 8.27 21.53 9.96
N PHE A 191 7.19 21.80 9.24
CA PHE A 191 6.31 20.78 8.67
C PHE A 191 7.06 19.74 7.81
N ALA A 192 7.97 20.19 6.95
CA ALA A 192 8.72 19.28 6.06
C ALA A 192 9.58 18.28 6.86
N ILE A 193 10.26 18.75 7.92
CA ILE A 193 11.07 17.89 8.78
C ILE A 193 10.18 16.94 9.58
N ALA A 194 9.11 17.45 10.20
CA ALA A 194 8.17 16.62 10.95
C ALA A 194 7.56 15.52 10.07
N HIS A 195 7.13 15.85 8.86
CA HIS A 195 6.61 14.87 7.89
C HIS A 195 7.66 13.81 7.52
N THR A 196 8.91 14.21 7.32
CA THR A 196 10.01 13.28 7.01
C THR A 196 10.27 12.34 8.19
N VAL A 197 10.27 12.85 9.42
CA VAL A 197 10.39 12.05 10.64
C VAL A 197 9.27 11.00 10.72
N PHE A 198 8.00 11.40 10.57
CA PHE A 198 6.88 10.49 10.63
C PHE A 198 6.93 9.43 9.55
N THR A 199 7.23 9.81 8.32
CA THR A 199 7.31 8.87 7.18
C THR A 199 8.45 7.86 7.37
N SER A 200 9.61 8.32 7.83
CA SER A 200 10.78 7.46 8.05
C SER A 200 10.56 6.47 9.18
N MET A 201 10.01 6.92 10.31
CA MET A 201 9.72 6.06 11.46
C MET A 201 8.62 5.04 11.14
N TYR A 202 7.57 5.46 10.42
CA TYR A 202 6.54 4.54 9.94
C TYR A 202 7.14 3.48 9.00
N GLY A 203 7.92 3.88 8.00
CA GLY A 203 8.58 2.96 7.07
C GLY A 203 9.47 1.94 7.79
N LEU A 204 10.24 2.38 8.78
CA LEU A 204 11.07 1.51 9.60
C LEU A 204 10.23 0.47 10.37
N VAL A 205 9.16 0.90 11.00
CA VAL A 205 8.26 0.04 11.78
C VAL A 205 7.61 -1.02 10.89
N GLN A 206 7.24 -0.68 9.64
CA GLN A 206 6.63 -1.61 8.69
C GLN A 206 7.54 -2.79 8.32
N ILE A 207 8.85 -2.69 8.55
CA ILE A 207 9.78 -3.79 8.25
C ILE A 207 9.69 -4.93 9.27
N PHE A 208 9.30 -4.65 10.51
CA PHE A 208 9.36 -5.65 11.57
C PHE A 208 8.05 -5.85 12.37
N MET A 209 7.11 -4.91 12.31
CA MET A 209 5.89 -5.04 13.11
C MET A 209 4.83 -5.92 12.43
N PRO A 210 4.12 -6.77 13.19
CA PRO A 210 3.07 -7.62 12.66
C PRO A 210 1.80 -6.83 12.23
N THR A 211 1.76 -5.53 12.46
CA THR A 211 0.75 -4.62 11.90
C THR A 211 0.98 -4.32 10.42
N SER A 212 2.18 -4.61 9.91
CA SER A 212 2.51 -4.43 8.50
C SER A 212 1.85 -5.51 7.64
N MET A 213 0.94 -5.08 6.76
CA MET A 213 0.28 -5.95 5.79
C MET A 213 1.30 -6.62 4.84
N ILE A 214 2.28 -5.86 4.38
CA ILE A 214 3.31 -6.35 3.46
C ILE A 214 4.14 -7.43 4.14
N LEU A 215 4.57 -7.20 5.36
CA LEU A 215 5.36 -8.16 6.12
C LEU A 215 4.58 -9.45 6.39
N VAL A 216 3.38 -9.34 6.96
CA VAL A 216 2.56 -10.52 7.31
C VAL A 216 2.22 -11.35 6.07
N THR A 217 1.91 -10.67 4.96
CA THR A 217 1.66 -11.32 3.67
C THR A 217 2.92 -12.02 3.13
N GLY A 218 4.04 -11.33 3.13
CA GLY A 218 5.32 -11.89 2.68
C GLY A 218 5.74 -13.12 3.49
N LEU A 219 5.64 -13.06 4.81
CA LEU A 219 5.94 -14.20 5.68
C LEU A 219 4.98 -15.37 5.46
N ALA A 220 3.69 -15.10 5.25
CA ALA A 220 2.71 -16.14 4.96
C ALA A 220 3.00 -16.85 3.63
N LEU A 221 3.38 -16.10 2.59
CA LEU A 221 3.71 -16.66 1.26
C LEU A 221 5.02 -17.45 1.28
N THR A 222 6.04 -16.95 1.99
CA THR A 222 7.36 -17.60 2.09
C THR A 222 7.40 -18.72 3.13
N LYS A 223 6.33 -18.87 3.93
CA LYS A 223 6.24 -19.82 5.05
C LYS A 223 7.33 -19.63 6.10
N VAL A 224 7.86 -18.41 6.23
CA VAL A 224 8.82 -18.04 7.27
C VAL A 224 8.05 -17.62 8.51
N SER A 225 8.44 -18.11 9.69
CA SER A 225 7.82 -17.69 10.93
C SER A 225 8.24 -16.26 11.30
N TYR A 226 7.33 -15.52 11.95
CA TYR A 226 7.63 -14.15 12.42
C TYR A 226 8.85 -14.12 13.36
N LYS A 227 9.01 -15.14 14.20
CA LYS A 227 10.15 -15.26 15.12
C LYS A 227 11.49 -15.38 14.39
N GLU A 228 11.53 -16.17 13.33
CA GLU A 228 12.73 -16.32 12.49
C GLU A 228 13.07 -15.04 11.77
N TRP A 229 12.04 -14.38 11.19
CA TRP A 229 12.21 -13.07 10.55
C TRP A 229 12.76 -12.03 11.52
N PHE A 230 12.13 -11.87 12.70
CA PHE A 230 12.57 -10.90 13.70
C PHE A 230 13.99 -11.15 14.18
N LYS A 231 14.35 -12.42 14.41
CA LYS A 231 15.72 -12.81 14.77
C LYS A 231 16.75 -12.44 13.71
N TYR A 232 16.34 -12.46 12.44
CA TYR A 232 17.22 -12.10 11.33
C TYR A 232 17.37 -10.59 11.17
N ILE A 233 16.28 -9.84 11.30
CA ILE A 233 16.23 -8.42 10.94
C ILE A 233 16.59 -7.47 12.11
N TRP A 234 16.55 -7.90 13.36
CA TRP A 234 16.62 -7.02 14.54
C TRP A 234 17.86 -6.14 14.58
N LEU A 235 19.04 -6.64 14.19
CA LEU A 235 20.28 -5.84 14.13
C LEU A 235 20.16 -4.70 13.12
N PHE A 236 19.57 -4.97 11.96
CA PHE A 236 19.30 -3.95 10.96
C PHE A 236 18.33 -2.90 11.50
N VAL A 237 17.26 -3.33 12.16
CA VAL A 237 16.26 -2.42 12.75
C VAL A 237 16.91 -1.52 13.79
N VAL A 238 17.70 -2.07 14.71
CA VAL A 238 18.43 -1.27 15.72
C VAL A 238 19.40 -0.29 15.06
N GLY A 239 20.15 -0.73 14.06
CA GLY A 239 21.05 0.16 13.30
C GLY A 239 20.30 1.31 12.64
N MET A 240 19.15 1.02 12.01
CA MET A 240 18.32 2.04 11.37
C MET A 240 17.69 3.01 12.38
N ILE A 241 17.25 2.53 13.55
CA ILE A 241 16.77 3.41 14.63
C ILE A 241 17.86 4.42 15.02
N ILE A 242 19.09 3.93 15.27
CA ILE A 242 20.21 4.79 15.64
C ILE A 242 20.49 5.81 14.54
N ILE A 243 20.55 5.38 13.28
CA ILE A 243 20.77 6.28 12.14
C ILE A 243 19.70 7.36 12.07
N LEU A 244 18.43 6.99 12.17
CA LEU A 244 17.33 7.96 12.10
C LEU A 244 17.32 8.92 13.28
N LEU A 245 17.65 8.46 14.50
CA LEU A 245 17.76 9.34 15.67
C LEU A 245 18.96 10.27 15.63
N VAL A 246 20.00 9.93 14.86
CA VAL A 246 21.18 10.83 14.66
C VAL A 246 20.92 11.81 13.52
N LEU A 247 20.12 11.43 12.52
CA LEU A 247 19.80 12.29 11.37
C LEU A 247 18.79 13.37 11.72
N PHE A 248 17.92 13.12 12.69
CA PHE A 248 16.88 14.03 13.15
C PHE A 248 17.22 14.66 14.50
#